data_659923b0741c56bd43b0fd207cf45b21
#
_entry.id   659923b0741c56bd43b0fd207cf45b21
#
_cell.length_a   1.000
_cell.length_b   1.000
_cell.length_c   1.000
_cell.angle_alpha   90.00
_cell.angle_beta   90.00
_cell.angle_gamma   90.00
#
_symmetry.space_group_name_H-M   'P 1'
#
loop_
_entity.id
_entity.type
_entity.pdbx_description
1 polymer ?
#
loop_
_entity_poly.entity_id
_entity_poly.type
_entity_poly.pdbx_seq_one_letter_code
_entity_poly.pdbx_strand_id
1 'polypeptide(L)'
;ASTPIVAQKTFEVVPAIKALHIVSAPTRLTYKYYEAAGITNPASAVFPVDTKGLTVQATYLNGVTRDITLDKLVISAVPMKAGKQAVTVTAKNGVKTTFDVTVEKHAATFVTPSPAILGAEDCTTGWWGAHLDADVKVPAGETCAFSFTNLGGAANWNNYVVVLRNAALAEYVVVRSDNYGWTGDNSGPYGWKNCTAGSTGAADWATWLAGMNGAKVVVYVTNNNNGTADVLAITTGTDGKVNTQYYYGIDGVDANDLFVDFTVDSSCLKFDTAASARKYSARRR
;
A
#
# COMPACT_ATOMS: atom_id res chain seq x y z
N ALA A 1 -32.20 -15.28 57.31
CA ALA A 1 -32.70 -15.40 55.98
C ALA A 1 -31.88 -14.39 55.12
N SER A 2 -31.05 -14.87 54.18
CA SER A 2 -30.31 -14.04 53.24
C SER A 2 -31.21 -13.72 52.05
N THR A 3 -31.40 -12.44 51.78
CA THR A 3 -32.12 -11.95 50.59
C THR A 3 -31.27 -12.27 49.33
N PRO A 4 -31.84 -12.93 48.33
CA PRO A 4 -31.09 -13.19 47.12
C PRO A 4 -30.80 -11.88 46.38
N ILE A 5 -29.53 -11.64 46.03
CA ILE A 5 -29.12 -10.53 45.17
C ILE A 5 -29.47 -10.94 43.75
N VAL A 6 -30.52 -10.35 43.19
CA VAL A 6 -30.86 -10.50 41.76
C VAL A 6 -30.07 -9.46 40.99
N ALA A 7 -29.02 -9.89 40.29
CA ALA A 7 -28.31 -9.02 39.34
C ALA A 7 -29.16 -8.88 38.06
N GLN A 8 -29.77 -7.71 37.88
CA GLN A 8 -30.48 -7.38 36.65
C GLN A 8 -29.49 -6.91 35.59
N LYS A 9 -29.30 -7.71 34.52
CA LYS A 9 -28.50 -7.34 33.37
C LYS A 9 -29.43 -6.84 32.27
N THR A 10 -29.40 -5.55 32.00
CA THR A 10 -30.16 -4.95 30.90
C THR A 10 -29.42 -5.20 29.60
N PHE A 11 -30.05 -5.87 28.66
CA PHE A 11 -29.53 -6.04 27.28
C PHE A 11 -30.22 -5.02 26.38
N GLU A 12 -29.46 -4.15 25.76
CA GLU A 12 -29.98 -3.32 24.67
C GLU A 12 -30.12 -4.19 23.42
N VAL A 13 -31.33 -4.46 22.99
CA VAL A 13 -31.62 -5.14 21.74
C VAL A 13 -31.55 -4.10 20.63
N VAL A 14 -30.43 -4.02 19.94
CA VAL A 14 -30.32 -3.17 18.77
C VAL A 14 -31.04 -3.86 17.61
N PRO A 15 -32.06 -3.22 16.98
CA PRO A 15 -32.73 -3.78 15.83
C PRO A 15 -31.76 -4.08 14.69
N ALA A 16 -32.05 -5.12 13.89
CA ALA A 16 -31.22 -5.44 12.73
C ALA A 16 -31.25 -4.31 11.69
N ILE A 17 -30.13 -4.11 11.01
CA ILE A 17 -30.02 -3.15 9.90
C ILE A 17 -30.86 -3.66 8.73
N LYS A 18 -31.74 -2.80 8.19
CA LYS A 18 -32.58 -3.02 7.02
C LYS A 18 -31.93 -2.50 5.74
N ALA A 19 -31.28 -1.34 5.82
CA ALA A 19 -30.61 -0.70 4.68
C ALA A 19 -29.40 0.10 5.14
N LEU A 20 -28.43 0.27 4.21
CA LEU A 20 -27.30 1.20 4.36
C LEU A 20 -27.40 2.27 3.29
N HIS A 21 -27.02 3.49 3.64
CA HIS A 21 -27.00 4.65 2.76
C HIS A 21 -25.65 5.36 2.86
N ILE A 22 -25.03 5.64 1.71
CA ILE A 22 -23.86 6.52 1.65
C ILE A 22 -24.36 7.94 1.74
N VAL A 23 -24.02 8.64 2.82
CA VAL A 23 -24.36 10.06 3.03
C VAL A 23 -23.33 10.95 2.34
N SER A 24 -22.04 10.65 2.53
CA SER A 24 -20.98 11.24 1.76
C SER A 24 -19.98 10.17 1.30
N ALA A 25 -19.52 10.29 0.06
CA ALA A 25 -18.46 9.46 -0.47
C ALA A 25 -17.10 9.86 0.12
N PRO A 26 -16.09 8.99 0.06
CA PRO A 26 -14.71 9.35 0.43
C PRO A 26 -14.20 10.54 -0.38
N THR A 27 -13.26 11.28 0.19
CA THR A 27 -12.60 12.41 -0.51
C THR A 27 -11.77 11.91 -1.70
N ARG A 28 -11.25 10.67 -1.62
CA ARG A 28 -10.52 10.04 -2.72
C ARG A 28 -11.42 9.08 -3.48
N LEU A 29 -11.71 9.43 -4.73
CA LEU A 29 -12.48 8.61 -5.65
C LEU A 29 -11.67 8.18 -6.88
N THR A 30 -10.38 8.54 -6.95
CA THR A 30 -9.48 8.16 -8.04
C THR A 30 -8.23 7.49 -7.49
N TYR A 31 -7.91 6.32 -8.04
CA TYR A 31 -6.71 5.55 -7.75
C TYR A 31 -5.90 5.40 -9.04
N LYS A 32 -4.58 5.41 -8.92
CA LYS A 32 -3.67 5.28 -10.07
C LYS A 32 -2.91 3.97 -9.96
N TYR A 33 -2.84 3.22 -11.03
CA TYR A 33 -1.88 2.14 -11.15
C TYR A 33 -1.04 2.30 -12.42
N TYR A 34 0.07 1.60 -12.46
CA TYR A 34 1.07 1.79 -13.49
C TYR A 34 1.37 0.48 -14.19
N GLU A 35 1.69 0.57 -15.49
CA GLU A 35 2.22 -0.53 -16.27
C GLU A 35 3.55 -0.13 -16.89
N ALA A 36 4.54 -1.00 -16.76
CA ALA A 36 5.84 -0.86 -17.40
C ALA A 36 6.14 -2.08 -18.28
N ALA A 37 6.77 -1.88 -19.41
CA ALA A 37 7.19 -2.99 -20.27
C ALA A 37 8.16 -3.90 -19.50
N GLY A 38 7.84 -5.19 -19.39
CA GLY A 38 8.63 -6.17 -18.67
C GLY A 38 8.24 -6.37 -17.20
N ILE A 39 7.33 -5.58 -16.67
CA ILE A 39 6.76 -5.75 -15.32
C ILE A 39 5.30 -6.18 -15.45
N THR A 40 4.90 -7.16 -14.65
CA THR A 40 3.50 -7.59 -14.54
C THR A 40 3.04 -7.45 -13.10
N ASN A 41 2.05 -6.59 -12.87
CA ASN A 41 1.38 -6.52 -11.58
C ASN A 41 0.59 -7.80 -11.30
N PRO A 42 0.59 -8.30 -10.06
CA PRO A 42 -0.25 -9.44 -9.71
C PRO A 42 -1.73 -9.15 -9.98
N ALA A 43 -2.45 -10.09 -10.57
CA ALA A 43 -3.89 -9.94 -10.84
C ALA A 43 -4.74 -9.77 -9.57
N SER A 44 -4.23 -10.21 -8.43
CA SER A 44 -4.84 -10.07 -7.11
C SER A 44 -4.49 -8.75 -6.41
N ALA A 45 -3.67 -7.88 -7.03
CA ALA A 45 -3.36 -6.58 -6.44
C ALA A 45 -4.61 -5.71 -6.33
N VAL A 46 -4.80 -5.12 -5.17
CA VAL A 46 -5.93 -4.24 -4.87
C VAL A 46 -5.44 -3.02 -4.09
N PHE A 47 -6.16 -1.90 -4.21
CA PHE A 47 -5.94 -0.76 -3.32
C PHE A 47 -6.82 -0.89 -2.07
N PRO A 48 -6.32 -0.58 -0.88
CA PRO A 48 -7.16 -0.29 0.26
C PRO A 48 -7.95 1.00 -0.02
N VAL A 49 -9.20 1.05 0.42
CA VAL A 49 -10.01 2.26 0.27
C VAL A 49 -9.56 3.30 1.28
N ASP A 50 -9.26 4.51 0.81
CA ASP A 50 -9.15 5.68 1.67
C ASP A 50 -10.56 6.09 2.12
N THR A 51 -10.85 5.85 3.39
CA THR A 51 -12.19 6.12 3.95
C THR A 51 -12.38 7.54 4.46
N LYS A 52 -11.40 8.41 4.32
CA LYS A 52 -11.49 9.81 4.76
C LYS A 52 -12.67 10.51 4.09
N GLY A 53 -13.58 11.04 4.90
CA GLY A 53 -14.79 11.72 4.43
C GLY A 53 -15.99 10.79 4.13
N LEU A 54 -15.79 9.46 4.15
CA LEU A 54 -16.90 8.52 4.00
C LEU A 54 -17.80 8.57 5.23
N THR A 55 -19.09 8.80 5.02
CA THR A 55 -20.12 8.68 6.06
C THR A 55 -21.25 7.78 5.60
N VAL A 56 -21.70 6.91 6.49
CA VAL A 56 -22.72 5.90 6.21
C VAL A 56 -23.82 5.97 7.27
N GLN A 57 -25.08 5.89 6.84
CA GLN A 57 -26.23 5.72 7.71
C GLN A 57 -26.85 4.35 7.56
N ALA A 58 -27.32 3.83 8.68
CA ALA A 58 -28.10 2.59 8.74
C ALA A 58 -29.55 2.88 9.06
N THR A 59 -30.48 2.37 8.25
CA THR A 59 -31.89 2.28 8.56
C THR A 59 -32.17 0.92 9.20
N TYR A 60 -32.73 0.92 10.39
CA TYR A 60 -33.04 -0.29 11.16
C TYR A 60 -34.46 -0.81 10.88
N LEU A 61 -34.76 -2.03 11.27
CA LEU A 61 -36.09 -2.65 11.05
C LEU A 61 -37.23 -1.88 11.74
N ASN A 62 -36.94 -1.16 12.80
CA ASN A 62 -37.92 -0.29 13.48
C ASN A 62 -38.13 1.07 12.78
N GLY A 63 -37.55 1.28 11.60
CA GLY A 63 -37.64 2.52 10.81
C GLY A 63 -36.71 3.65 11.23
N VAL A 64 -35.96 3.49 12.34
CA VAL A 64 -35.01 4.52 12.77
C VAL A 64 -33.78 4.52 11.88
N THR A 65 -33.32 5.71 11.48
CA THR A 65 -32.06 5.91 10.73
C THR A 65 -31.04 6.61 11.63
N ARG A 66 -29.82 6.10 11.65
CA ARG A 66 -28.69 6.65 12.45
C ARG A 66 -27.38 6.48 11.69
N ASP A 67 -26.42 7.34 11.99
CA ASP A 67 -25.05 7.17 11.55
C ASP A 67 -24.47 5.86 12.11
N ILE A 68 -23.68 5.17 11.30
CA ILE A 68 -22.97 3.95 11.68
C ILE A 68 -21.47 4.17 11.50
N THR A 69 -20.69 3.81 12.50
CA THR A 69 -19.23 3.92 12.47
C THR A 69 -18.60 2.89 11.53
N LEU A 70 -17.53 3.27 10.85
CA LEU A 70 -16.92 2.44 9.80
C LEU A 70 -16.29 1.14 10.34
N ASP A 71 -15.90 1.10 11.60
CA ASP A 71 -15.39 -0.10 12.28
C ASP A 71 -16.43 -1.24 12.39
N LYS A 72 -17.71 -0.93 12.22
CA LYS A 72 -18.83 -1.89 12.20
C LYS A 72 -19.17 -2.39 10.79
N LEU A 73 -18.45 -1.93 9.80
CA LEU A 73 -18.67 -2.21 8.39
C LEU A 73 -17.45 -2.88 7.77
N VAL A 74 -17.69 -3.73 6.78
CA VAL A 74 -16.64 -4.26 5.91
C VAL A 74 -16.69 -3.51 4.60
N ILE A 75 -15.59 -2.86 4.24
CA ILE A 75 -15.44 -2.10 2.99
C ILE A 75 -14.54 -2.93 2.07
N SER A 76 -15.01 -3.23 0.85
CA SER A 76 -14.23 -3.99 -0.11
C SER A 76 -13.04 -3.17 -0.62
N ALA A 77 -11.92 -3.83 -0.89
CA ALA A 77 -10.80 -3.20 -1.58
C ALA A 77 -11.16 -2.89 -3.05
N VAL A 78 -10.38 -1.99 -3.67
CA VAL A 78 -10.53 -1.61 -5.08
C VAL A 78 -9.61 -2.47 -5.94
N PRO A 79 -10.12 -3.26 -6.91
CA PRO A 79 -9.27 -3.98 -7.84
C PRO A 79 -8.34 -3.05 -8.63
N MET A 80 -7.08 -3.43 -8.78
CA MET A 80 -6.09 -2.68 -9.58
C MET A 80 -6.33 -2.93 -11.09
N LYS A 81 -7.46 -2.44 -11.58
CA LYS A 81 -7.94 -2.62 -12.95
C LYS A 81 -8.56 -1.32 -13.43
N ALA A 82 -8.14 -0.83 -14.59
CA ALA A 82 -8.62 0.42 -15.15
C ALA A 82 -10.15 0.47 -15.32
N GLY A 83 -10.69 1.65 -15.11
CA GLY A 83 -12.10 1.96 -15.28
C GLY A 83 -12.84 2.18 -13.96
N LYS A 84 -14.14 2.27 -14.05
CA LYS A 84 -15.04 2.45 -12.93
C LYS A 84 -15.17 1.17 -12.13
N GLN A 85 -14.99 1.24 -10.82
CA GLN A 85 -15.05 0.12 -9.89
C GLN A 85 -16.06 0.43 -8.78
N ALA A 86 -16.94 -0.52 -8.47
CA ALA A 86 -17.88 -0.40 -7.36
C ALA A 86 -17.21 -0.88 -6.07
N VAL A 87 -17.20 -0.03 -5.07
CA VAL A 87 -16.79 -0.38 -3.69
C VAL A 87 -18.03 -0.75 -2.90
N THR A 88 -18.02 -1.94 -2.31
CA THR A 88 -19.12 -2.46 -1.50
C THR A 88 -18.87 -2.20 -0.03
N VAL A 89 -19.86 -1.63 0.64
CA VAL A 89 -19.92 -1.45 2.09
C VAL A 89 -20.93 -2.45 2.66
N THR A 90 -20.50 -3.32 3.55
CA THR A 90 -21.30 -4.44 4.06
C THR A 90 -21.42 -4.35 5.58
N ALA A 91 -22.63 -4.39 6.12
CA ALA A 91 -22.91 -4.54 7.55
C ALA A 91 -22.76 -5.99 8.00
N LYS A 92 -22.59 -6.22 9.32
CA LYS A 92 -22.41 -7.55 9.91
C LYS A 92 -23.53 -8.55 9.55
N ASN A 93 -24.75 -8.07 9.33
CA ASN A 93 -25.90 -8.90 8.93
C ASN A 93 -26.02 -9.10 7.41
N GLY A 94 -25.00 -8.68 6.63
CA GLY A 94 -24.97 -8.90 5.19
C GLY A 94 -25.65 -7.83 4.34
N VAL A 95 -26.28 -6.81 4.93
CA VAL A 95 -26.87 -5.67 4.19
C VAL A 95 -25.75 -4.86 3.56
N LYS A 96 -25.96 -4.47 2.29
CA LYS A 96 -24.92 -3.83 1.46
C LYS A 96 -25.41 -2.53 0.87
N THR A 97 -24.44 -1.63 0.62
CA THR A 97 -24.56 -0.47 -0.27
C THR A 97 -23.26 -0.30 -1.05
N THR A 98 -23.22 0.53 -2.07
CA THR A 98 -22.03 0.75 -2.89
C THR A 98 -21.81 2.23 -3.17
N PHE A 99 -20.56 2.57 -3.46
CA PHE A 99 -20.17 3.80 -4.14
C PHE A 99 -19.12 3.48 -5.21
N ASP A 100 -18.94 4.39 -6.15
CA ASP A 100 -18.03 4.16 -7.27
C ASP A 100 -16.72 4.92 -7.09
N VAL A 101 -15.64 4.29 -7.55
CA VAL A 101 -14.31 4.90 -7.70
C VAL A 101 -13.83 4.70 -9.13
N THR A 102 -12.88 5.52 -9.56
CA THR A 102 -12.21 5.36 -10.86
C THR A 102 -10.77 4.90 -10.63
N VAL A 103 -10.35 3.90 -11.40
CA VAL A 103 -8.96 3.44 -11.42
C VAL A 103 -8.34 3.84 -12.76
N GLU A 104 -7.33 4.67 -12.72
CA GLU A 104 -6.61 5.17 -13.88
C GLU A 104 -5.35 4.35 -14.14
N LYS A 105 -5.12 4.01 -15.41
CA LYS A 105 -3.91 3.34 -15.85
C LYS A 105 -2.92 4.36 -16.40
N HIS A 106 -1.70 4.33 -15.90
CA HIS A 106 -0.60 5.17 -16.34
C HIS A 106 0.58 4.32 -16.83
N ALA A 107 1.37 4.87 -17.74
CA ALA A 107 2.63 4.24 -18.18
C ALA A 107 3.73 4.51 -17.15
N ALA A 108 4.67 3.57 -17.07
CA ALA A 108 5.90 3.74 -16.30
C ALA A 108 7.10 3.23 -17.10
N THR A 109 8.26 3.78 -16.84
CA THR A 109 9.54 3.34 -17.43
C THR A 109 10.21 2.37 -16.48
N PHE A 110 10.44 1.13 -16.94
CA PHE A 110 11.17 0.15 -16.16
C PHE A 110 12.65 0.54 -16.11
N VAL A 111 13.17 0.63 -14.88
CA VAL A 111 14.57 0.97 -14.59
C VAL A 111 15.24 -0.22 -13.92
N THR A 112 16.38 -0.63 -14.44
CA THR A 112 17.28 -1.57 -13.77
C THR A 112 18.41 -0.77 -13.12
N PRO A 113 18.48 -0.72 -11.78
CA PRO A 113 19.58 -0.05 -11.11
C PRO A 113 20.92 -0.78 -11.32
N SER A 114 22.01 -0.06 -11.09
CA SER A 114 23.35 -0.62 -11.03
C SER A 114 24.02 -0.14 -9.75
N PRO A 115 24.48 -1.04 -8.88
CA PRO A 115 24.51 -2.50 -9.03
C PRO A 115 23.12 -3.14 -8.96
N ALA A 116 22.97 -4.32 -9.56
CA ALA A 116 21.71 -5.09 -9.51
C ALA A 116 21.45 -5.81 -8.18
N ILE A 117 22.37 -5.75 -7.26
CA ILE A 117 22.25 -6.31 -5.89
C ILE A 117 22.60 -5.22 -4.90
N LEU A 118 21.73 -5.03 -3.91
CA LEU A 118 21.90 -4.08 -2.83
C LEU A 118 21.82 -4.80 -1.48
N GLY A 119 22.82 -4.57 -0.63
CA GLY A 119 22.98 -5.26 0.64
C GLY A 119 23.78 -6.58 0.49
N ALA A 120 24.26 -7.10 1.61
CA ALA A 120 24.97 -8.37 1.64
C ALA A 120 24.03 -9.54 1.37
N GLU A 121 24.49 -10.55 0.60
CA GLU A 121 23.65 -11.69 0.19
C GLU A 121 23.20 -12.57 1.37
N ASP A 122 23.92 -12.53 2.49
CA ASP A 122 23.53 -13.18 3.74
C ASP A 122 22.55 -12.35 4.58
N CYS A 123 22.09 -11.22 4.05
CA CYS A 123 21.14 -10.29 4.67
C CYS A 123 21.59 -9.73 6.03
N THR A 124 22.89 -9.60 6.25
CA THR A 124 23.47 -9.04 7.49
C THR A 124 23.60 -7.51 7.46
N THR A 125 23.38 -6.87 6.30
CA THR A 125 23.43 -5.42 6.18
C THR A 125 22.30 -4.79 7.00
N GLY A 126 22.64 -4.10 8.07
CA GLY A 126 21.68 -3.43 8.94
C GLY A 126 21.15 -2.13 8.34
N TRP A 127 20.31 -1.48 9.12
CA TRP A 127 19.67 -0.21 8.76
C TRP A 127 20.69 0.80 8.24
N TRP A 128 20.42 1.33 7.05
CA TRP A 128 21.23 2.36 6.37
C TRP A 128 22.65 1.89 5.99
N GLY A 129 22.92 0.60 6.09
CA GLY A 129 24.25 0.03 5.81
C GLY A 129 24.60 -0.11 4.33
N ALA A 130 23.64 0.01 3.43
CA ALA A 130 23.86 -0.01 2.00
C ALA A 130 22.88 0.93 1.31
N HIS A 131 23.37 1.71 0.35
CA HIS A 131 22.60 2.60 -0.50
C HIS A 131 22.81 2.24 -1.96
N LEU A 132 21.75 2.37 -2.73
CA LEU A 132 21.84 2.30 -4.16
C LEU A 132 22.20 3.70 -4.68
N ASP A 133 23.49 3.96 -4.84
CA ASP A 133 24.01 5.22 -5.38
C ASP A 133 23.74 5.38 -6.89
N ALA A 134 22.80 4.64 -7.43
CA ALA A 134 22.40 4.81 -8.80
C ALA A 134 21.63 6.12 -8.92
N ASP A 135 22.16 7.04 -9.73
CA ASP A 135 21.55 8.32 -10.05
C ASP A 135 20.27 8.13 -10.90
N VAL A 136 19.25 7.51 -10.31
CA VAL A 136 17.96 7.31 -10.98
C VAL A 136 17.12 8.56 -10.81
N LYS A 137 17.21 9.45 -11.76
CA LYS A 137 16.35 10.63 -11.83
C LYS A 137 14.95 10.22 -12.30
N VAL A 138 13.92 10.73 -11.62
CA VAL A 138 12.53 10.64 -12.08
C VAL A 138 12.15 11.94 -12.76
N PRO A 139 12.03 11.98 -14.09
CA PRO A 139 11.70 13.20 -14.81
C PRO A 139 10.34 13.76 -14.39
N ALA A 140 10.18 15.07 -14.49
CA ALA A 140 8.93 15.74 -14.15
C ALA A 140 7.77 15.22 -15.00
N GLY A 141 6.68 14.81 -14.34
CA GLY A 141 5.50 14.22 -14.98
C GLY A 141 5.64 12.75 -15.36
N GLU A 142 6.76 12.09 -15.04
CA GLU A 142 7.00 10.69 -15.40
C GLU A 142 6.98 9.77 -14.18
N THR A 143 6.92 8.46 -14.46
CA THR A 143 6.97 7.39 -13.47
C THR A 143 8.09 6.41 -13.81
N CYS A 144 8.96 6.15 -12.82
CA CYS A 144 9.92 5.06 -12.86
C CYS A 144 9.36 3.84 -12.14
N ALA A 145 9.64 2.66 -12.68
CA ALA A 145 9.25 1.37 -12.13
C ALA A 145 10.48 0.53 -11.83
N PHE A 146 10.52 -0.07 -10.65
CA PHE A 146 11.58 -0.94 -10.16
C PHE A 146 10.98 -2.29 -9.80
N SER A 147 11.67 -3.37 -10.12
CA SER A 147 11.26 -4.72 -9.73
C SER A 147 12.44 -5.47 -9.15
N PHE A 148 12.22 -6.14 -8.02
CA PHE A 148 13.26 -6.88 -7.34
C PHE A 148 12.70 -8.02 -6.49
N THR A 149 13.59 -8.94 -6.09
CA THR A 149 13.32 -9.89 -5.01
C THR A 149 13.92 -9.33 -3.73
N ASN A 150 13.10 -9.22 -2.68
CA ASN A 150 13.57 -8.92 -1.34
C ASN A 150 13.94 -10.23 -0.65
N LEU A 151 15.21 -10.40 -0.31
CA LEU A 151 15.70 -11.50 0.51
C LEU A 151 15.85 -10.99 1.94
N GLY A 152 15.40 -11.77 2.90
CA GLY A 152 15.53 -11.45 4.31
C GLY A 152 16.14 -12.60 5.08
N GLY A 153 16.95 -12.28 6.10
CA GLY A 153 17.43 -13.26 7.07
C GLY A 153 16.33 -13.71 8.02
N ALA A 154 16.66 -14.63 8.93
CA ALA A 154 15.78 -15.03 10.02
C ALA A 154 15.67 -13.96 11.13
N ALA A 155 16.50 -12.92 11.09
CA ALA A 155 16.50 -11.82 12.04
C ALA A 155 15.42 -10.77 11.67
N ASN A 156 15.21 -9.86 12.56
CA ASN A 156 14.23 -8.76 12.46
C ASN A 156 14.43 -7.89 11.22
N TRP A 157 13.36 -7.24 10.80
CA TRP A 157 13.35 -6.11 9.89
C TRP A 157 13.40 -6.40 8.39
N ASN A 158 13.56 -7.51 7.83
CA ASN A 158 13.53 -7.88 6.39
C ASN A 158 12.96 -6.80 5.46
N ASN A 159 13.57 -5.62 5.46
CA ASN A 159 12.92 -4.39 5.03
C ASN A 159 13.65 -3.78 3.84
N TYR A 160 12.94 -3.60 2.74
CA TYR A 160 13.40 -2.68 1.71
C TYR A 160 12.90 -1.27 2.02
N VAL A 161 13.69 -0.28 1.64
CA VAL A 161 13.41 1.12 1.90
C VAL A 161 13.59 1.90 0.61
N VAL A 162 12.59 2.72 0.28
CA VAL A 162 12.64 3.64 -0.86
C VAL A 162 12.96 5.03 -0.34
N VAL A 163 13.99 5.65 -0.88
CA VAL A 163 14.42 7.00 -0.52
C VAL A 163 14.18 7.94 -1.69
N LEU A 164 13.40 8.98 -1.48
CA LEU A 164 13.28 10.09 -2.42
C LEU A 164 14.22 11.19 -1.98
N ARG A 165 15.10 11.63 -2.86
CA ARG A 165 16.17 12.60 -2.57
C ARG A 165 16.43 13.57 -3.71
N ASN A 166 17.22 14.60 -3.45
CA ASN A 166 17.77 15.47 -4.48
C ASN A 166 19.15 14.97 -4.95
N ALA A 167 19.72 15.64 -5.95
CA ALA A 167 21.05 15.33 -6.50
C ALA A 167 22.19 15.53 -5.45
N ALA A 168 21.97 16.39 -4.46
CA ALA A 168 22.93 16.62 -3.37
C ALA A 168 22.80 15.59 -2.24
N LEU A 169 22.07 14.49 -2.44
CA LEU A 169 21.80 13.42 -1.49
C LEU A 169 20.97 13.85 -0.27
N ALA A 170 20.36 15.03 -0.30
CA ALA A 170 19.41 15.42 0.75
C ALA A 170 18.06 14.74 0.53
N GLU A 171 17.58 14.08 1.56
CA GLU A 171 16.34 13.29 1.51
C GLU A 171 15.10 14.17 1.54
N TYR A 172 14.16 13.90 0.67
CA TYR A 172 12.81 14.42 0.76
C TYR A 172 11.97 13.58 1.73
N VAL A 173 12.01 12.25 1.53
CA VAL A 173 11.24 11.29 2.33
C VAL A 173 11.89 9.91 2.26
N VAL A 174 11.71 9.15 3.33
CA VAL A 174 12.12 7.74 3.46
C VAL A 174 10.87 6.88 3.65
N VAL A 175 10.57 6.04 2.68
CA VAL A 175 9.43 5.12 2.70
C VAL A 175 9.90 3.72 3.06
N ARG A 176 9.56 3.27 4.23
CA ARG A 176 9.88 1.92 4.73
C ARG A 176 8.78 0.93 4.34
N SER A 177 9.14 -0.26 3.93
CA SER A 177 8.16 -1.30 3.61
C SER A 177 7.38 -1.82 4.82
N ASP A 178 7.95 -1.76 6.02
CA ASP A 178 7.31 -2.16 7.28
C ASP A 178 6.33 -1.09 7.82
N ASN A 179 6.43 0.15 7.39
CA ASN A 179 5.37 1.12 7.61
C ASN A 179 4.18 0.70 6.75
N TYR A 180 2.99 0.58 7.30
CA TYR A 180 1.82 0.05 6.59
C TYR A 180 2.02 -1.34 5.94
N GLY A 181 3.14 -2.03 6.20
CA GLY A 181 3.38 -3.39 5.71
C GLY A 181 2.54 -4.45 6.43
N TRP A 182 2.02 -4.10 7.61
CA TRP A 182 1.19 -4.96 8.44
C TRP A 182 0.15 -4.13 9.23
N THR A 183 -0.91 -4.80 9.66
CA THR A 183 -2.00 -4.14 10.39
C THR A 183 -1.53 -3.62 11.75
N GLY A 184 -1.76 -2.33 12.00
CA GLY A 184 -1.45 -1.66 13.26
C GLY A 184 -0.21 -0.78 13.24
N ASP A 185 0.62 -0.85 12.19
CA ASP A 185 1.68 0.12 11.99
C ASP A 185 1.20 1.27 11.11
N ASN A 186 1.08 2.45 11.69
CA ASN A 186 0.68 3.69 11.04
C ASN A 186 1.68 4.80 11.33
N SER A 187 2.93 4.45 11.65
CA SER A 187 3.95 5.44 12.00
C SER A 187 4.33 6.36 10.84
N GLY A 188 4.04 5.95 9.62
CA GLY A 188 4.40 6.70 8.43
C GLY A 188 5.90 6.65 8.11
N PRO A 189 6.34 7.16 6.96
CA PRO A 189 7.75 7.25 6.61
C PRO A 189 8.46 8.37 7.37
N TYR A 190 9.77 8.20 7.56
CA TYR A 190 10.62 9.26 8.09
C TYR A 190 10.68 10.45 7.13
N GLY A 191 10.82 11.66 7.68
CA GLY A 191 10.79 12.89 6.91
C GLY A 191 9.42 13.20 6.33
N TRP A 192 8.41 12.46 6.79
CA TRP A 192 7.02 12.62 6.35
C TRP A 192 6.55 14.05 6.47
N LYS A 193 6.02 14.52 5.37
CA LYS A 193 5.29 15.78 5.31
C LYS A 193 3.80 15.46 5.14
N ASN A 194 3.11 16.08 4.21
CA ASN A 194 1.74 15.69 3.94
C ASN A 194 1.71 14.63 2.83
N CYS A 195 0.94 13.59 3.02
CA CYS A 195 0.57 12.69 1.94
C CYS A 195 -0.68 11.89 2.34
N THR A 196 -1.30 11.24 1.40
CA THR A 196 -2.31 10.23 1.66
C THR A 196 -1.67 8.86 1.51
N ALA A 197 -1.76 8.04 2.54
CA ALA A 197 -1.17 6.71 2.52
C ALA A 197 -2.19 5.64 2.88
N GLY A 198 -1.93 4.42 2.42
CA GLY A 198 -2.72 3.25 2.76
C GLY A 198 -2.01 1.96 2.40
N SER A 199 -2.42 0.88 3.06
CA SER A 199 -1.89 -0.46 2.83
C SER A 199 -2.99 -1.51 2.97
N THR A 200 -2.88 -2.57 2.18
CA THR A 200 -3.70 -3.78 2.41
C THR A 200 -3.21 -4.56 3.63
N GLY A 201 -1.96 -4.34 4.04
CA GLY A 201 -1.36 -4.88 5.26
C GLY A 201 -1.29 -6.40 5.34
N ALA A 202 -0.55 -6.87 6.34
CA ALA A 202 -0.60 -8.23 6.83
C ALA A 202 -1.37 -8.27 8.17
N ALA A 203 -1.78 -9.44 8.62
CA ALA A 203 -2.55 -9.59 9.86
C ALA A 203 -1.76 -9.16 11.10
N ASP A 204 -0.45 -9.41 11.09
CA ASP A 204 0.48 -9.12 12.18
C ASP A 204 1.92 -9.07 11.66
N TRP A 205 2.83 -8.62 12.54
CA TRP A 205 4.26 -8.52 12.26
C TRP A 205 4.89 -9.85 11.82
N ALA A 206 4.59 -10.94 12.48
CA ALA A 206 5.18 -12.25 12.16
C ALA A 206 4.77 -12.73 10.76
N THR A 207 3.50 -12.53 10.40
CA THR A 207 2.98 -12.81 9.06
C THR A 207 3.65 -11.95 8.00
N TRP A 208 3.83 -10.64 8.27
CA TRP A 208 4.53 -9.74 7.38
C TRP A 208 5.99 -10.18 7.16
N LEU A 209 6.72 -10.41 8.25
CA LEU A 209 8.12 -10.80 8.22
C LEU A 209 8.35 -12.11 7.45
N ALA A 210 7.51 -13.12 7.70
CA ALA A 210 7.57 -14.40 6.99
C ALA A 210 7.31 -14.23 5.47
N GLY A 211 6.41 -13.32 5.10
CA GLY A 211 6.10 -13.05 3.71
C GLY A 211 7.20 -12.31 2.94
N MET A 212 8.06 -11.57 3.64
CA MET A 212 9.06 -10.70 3.00
C MET A 212 10.30 -11.44 2.50
N ASN A 213 10.67 -12.58 3.09
CA ASN A 213 11.82 -13.34 2.63
C ASN A 213 11.53 -14.07 1.30
N GLY A 214 12.17 -13.62 0.23
CA GLY A 214 11.93 -14.11 -1.14
C GLY A 214 10.75 -13.42 -1.83
N ALA A 215 10.16 -12.38 -1.22
CA ALA A 215 9.08 -11.63 -1.80
C ALA A 215 9.47 -10.96 -3.12
N LYS A 216 8.56 -10.98 -4.08
CA LYS A 216 8.66 -10.17 -5.29
C LYS A 216 8.05 -8.80 -5.05
N VAL A 217 8.82 -7.76 -5.35
CA VAL A 217 8.40 -6.38 -5.11
C VAL A 217 8.45 -5.60 -6.42
N VAL A 218 7.41 -4.80 -6.65
CA VAL A 218 7.40 -3.79 -7.70
C VAL A 218 7.14 -2.45 -7.03
N VAL A 219 8.00 -1.48 -7.30
CA VAL A 219 7.87 -0.10 -6.79
C VAL A 219 7.72 0.84 -7.99
N TYR A 220 6.72 1.70 -7.92
CA TYR A 220 6.52 2.80 -8.83
C TYR A 220 6.73 4.13 -8.10
N VAL A 221 7.54 4.99 -8.67
CA VAL A 221 7.77 6.35 -8.16
C VAL A 221 7.39 7.33 -9.24
N THR A 222 6.45 8.20 -8.94
CA THR A 222 5.93 9.22 -9.85
C THR A 222 6.35 10.60 -9.38
N ASN A 223 6.90 11.38 -10.29
CA ASN A 223 7.10 12.81 -10.13
C ASN A 223 5.87 13.54 -10.69
N ASN A 224 5.01 14.08 -9.83
CA ASN A 224 3.75 14.70 -10.25
C ASN A 224 3.92 16.08 -10.93
N ASN A 225 5.16 16.60 -11.03
CA ASN A 225 5.47 17.90 -11.64
C ASN A 225 4.72 19.10 -11.00
N ASN A 226 4.36 18.99 -9.74
CA ASN A 226 3.61 20.01 -8.99
C ASN A 226 4.11 20.19 -7.56
N GLY A 227 5.36 19.84 -7.28
CA GLY A 227 5.95 19.87 -5.94
C GLY A 227 5.62 18.64 -5.10
N THR A 228 5.03 17.60 -5.70
CA THR A 228 4.72 16.34 -5.00
C THR A 228 5.22 15.12 -5.77
N ALA A 229 5.37 14.00 -5.05
CA ALA A 229 5.63 12.68 -5.62
C ALA A 229 4.64 11.65 -5.09
N ASP A 230 4.46 10.56 -5.86
CA ASP A 230 3.72 9.39 -5.42
C ASP A 230 4.65 8.17 -5.37
N VAL A 231 4.41 7.29 -4.41
CA VAL A 231 5.05 5.96 -4.33
C VAL A 231 3.95 4.92 -4.23
N LEU A 232 4.02 3.90 -5.10
CA LEU A 232 3.17 2.72 -5.05
C LEU A 232 4.07 1.48 -5.00
N ALA A 233 3.95 0.67 -3.96
CA ALA A 233 4.67 -0.58 -3.81
C ALA A 233 3.71 -1.77 -3.78
N ILE A 234 4.02 -2.80 -4.55
CA ILE A 234 3.24 -4.04 -4.64
C ILE A 234 4.18 -5.18 -4.28
N THR A 235 3.95 -5.80 -3.14
CA THR A 235 4.76 -6.92 -2.63
C THR A 235 3.96 -8.22 -2.76
N THR A 236 4.53 -9.20 -3.42
CA THR A 236 4.00 -10.56 -3.50
C THR A 236 4.86 -11.48 -2.65
N GLY A 237 4.32 -11.92 -1.52
CA GLY A 237 4.98 -12.85 -0.63
C GLY A 237 5.16 -14.23 -1.25
N THR A 238 6.04 -15.04 -0.66
CA THR A 238 6.26 -16.44 -1.10
C THR A 238 5.04 -17.32 -0.89
N ASP A 239 4.12 -16.91 -0.03
CA ASP A 239 2.80 -17.54 0.17
C ASP A 239 1.77 -17.13 -0.88
N GLY A 240 2.16 -16.28 -1.85
CA GLY A 240 1.31 -15.77 -2.92
C GLY A 240 0.38 -14.63 -2.50
N LYS A 241 0.39 -14.19 -1.25
CA LYS A 241 -0.38 -13.03 -0.83
C LYS A 241 0.24 -11.75 -1.36
N VAL A 242 -0.62 -10.82 -1.75
CA VAL A 242 -0.22 -9.53 -2.29
C VAL A 242 -0.55 -8.44 -1.29
N ASN A 243 0.46 -7.66 -0.94
CA ASN A 243 0.34 -6.42 -0.18
C ASN A 243 0.58 -5.23 -1.11
N THR A 244 -0.32 -4.27 -1.07
CA THR A 244 -0.18 -3.00 -1.79
C THR A 244 -0.06 -1.87 -0.78
N GLN A 245 0.97 -1.05 -0.95
CA GLN A 245 1.20 0.17 -0.17
C GLN A 245 1.23 1.35 -1.12
N TYR A 246 0.53 2.43 -0.80
CA TYR A 246 0.62 3.66 -1.57
C TYR A 246 0.85 4.87 -0.68
N TYR A 247 1.55 5.85 -1.23
CA TYR A 247 1.84 7.15 -0.65
C TYR A 247 1.65 8.18 -1.75
N TYR A 248 0.55 8.94 -1.72
CA TYR A 248 0.19 9.88 -2.77
C TYR A 248 0.27 11.32 -2.29
N GLY A 249 0.84 12.17 -3.12
CA GLY A 249 0.99 13.58 -2.85
C GLY A 249 2.02 13.88 -1.75
N ILE A 250 3.12 13.12 -1.70
CA ILE A 250 4.27 13.44 -0.82
C ILE A 250 4.76 14.83 -1.20
N ASP A 251 4.61 15.80 -0.31
CA ASP A 251 4.89 17.21 -0.58
C ASP A 251 6.36 17.61 -0.40
N GLY A 252 6.71 18.80 -0.88
CA GLY A 252 8.03 19.40 -0.72
C GLY A 252 9.11 18.76 -1.59
N VAL A 253 8.73 18.11 -2.68
CA VAL A 253 9.63 17.54 -3.68
C VAL A 253 9.91 18.55 -4.78
N ASP A 254 11.19 18.79 -5.11
CA ASP A 254 11.52 19.55 -6.31
C ASP A 254 11.36 18.66 -7.56
N ALA A 255 10.42 19.02 -8.42
CA ALA A 255 10.14 18.26 -9.63
C ALA A 255 11.33 18.21 -10.62
N ASN A 256 12.26 19.15 -10.57
CA ASN A 256 13.44 19.17 -11.42
C ASN A 256 14.62 18.39 -10.83
N ASP A 257 14.53 18.03 -9.53
CA ASP A 257 15.63 17.44 -8.76
C ASP A 257 15.17 16.24 -7.91
N LEU A 258 14.33 15.36 -8.50
CA LEU A 258 13.86 14.15 -7.84
C LEU A 258 14.67 12.94 -8.31
N PHE A 259 15.31 12.28 -7.35
CA PHE A 259 16.01 11.01 -7.53
C PHE A 259 15.42 9.95 -6.60
N VAL A 260 15.53 8.69 -7.03
CA VAL A 260 15.16 7.51 -6.24
C VAL A 260 16.42 6.76 -5.87
N ASP A 261 16.51 6.43 -4.59
CA ASP A 261 17.50 5.56 -4.03
C ASP A 261 16.81 4.43 -3.25
N PHE A 262 17.54 3.37 -2.96
CA PHE A 262 17.08 2.28 -2.12
C PHE A 262 18.10 2.02 -1.03
N THR A 263 17.62 1.61 0.12
CA THR A 263 18.45 1.06 1.21
C THR A 263 17.75 -0.16 1.81
N VAL A 264 18.43 -0.84 2.71
CA VAL A 264 17.97 -2.09 3.32
C VAL A 264 18.10 -2.04 4.83
N ASP A 265 17.34 -2.90 5.49
CA ASP A 265 17.51 -3.24 6.89
C ASP A 265 17.36 -4.74 7.07
N SER A 266 18.49 -5.44 7.29
CA SER A 266 18.56 -6.88 7.43
C SER A 266 17.95 -7.63 6.24
N SER A 267 18.15 -7.08 5.03
CA SER A 267 17.68 -7.63 3.77
C SER A 267 18.70 -7.44 2.65
N CYS A 268 18.44 -8.08 1.52
CA CYS A 268 19.20 -7.94 0.30
C CYS A 268 18.22 -7.81 -0.88
N LEU A 269 18.36 -6.80 -1.70
CA LEU A 269 17.52 -6.59 -2.87
C LEU A 269 18.25 -7.10 -4.11
N LYS A 270 17.61 -8.03 -4.84
CA LYS A 270 18.07 -8.48 -6.15
C LYS A 270 17.17 -7.90 -7.22
N PHE A 271 17.63 -6.83 -7.87
CA PHE A 271 16.88 -6.13 -8.92
C PHE A 271 16.75 -6.98 -10.19
N ASP A 272 15.56 -6.98 -10.76
CA ASP A 272 15.31 -7.61 -12.03
C ASP A 272 15.95 -6.77 -13.16
N THR A 273 16.49 -7.45 -14.17
CA THR A 273 17.01 -6.80 -15.37
C THR A 273 15.96 -6.85 -16.48
N ALA A 274 16.02 -5.91 -17.43
CA ALA A 274 15.12 -5.88 -18.59
C ALA A 274 15.12 -7.21 -19.38
N ALA A 275 16.22 -7.96 -19.38
CA ALA A 275 16.33 -9.29 -19.98
C ALA A 275 15.60 -10.38 -19.18
N SER A 276 15.64 -10.32 -17.84
CA SER A 276 14.93 -11.28 -16.98
C SER A 276 13.41 -11.05 -17.02
N ALA A 277 12.98 -9.80 -17.06
CA ALA A 277 11.57 -9.43 -17.18
C ALA A 277 10.91 -9.99 -18.46
N ARG A 278 11.62 -10.00 -19.59
CA ARG A 278 11.12 -10.60 -20.85
C ARG A 278 10.94 -12.11 -20.77
N LYS A 279 11.74 -12.83 -19.99
CA LYS A 279 11.62 -14.30 -19.82
C LYS A 279 10.35 -14.71 -19.06
N TYR A 280 9.89 -13.90 -18.15
CA TYR A 280 8.64 -14.16 -17.40
C TYR A 280 7.37 -13.98 -18.26
N SER A 281 7.36 -13.00 -19.18
CA SER A 281 6.22 -12.79 -20.08
C SER A 281 6.12 -13.88 -21.17
N ALA A 282 7.24 -14.46 -21.61
CA ALA A 282 7.27 -15.52 -22.62
C ALA A 282 6.83 -16.90 -22.11
N ARG A 283 6.90 -17.17 -20.80
CA ARG A 283 6.48 -18.45 -20.20
C ARG A 283 4.98 -18.56 -19.93
N ARG A 284 4.21 -17.50 -20.16
CA ARG A 284 2.73 -17.47 -19.98
C ARG A 284 1.93 -17.51 -21.29
N ARG A 285 2.57 -17.89 -22.40
CA ARG A 285 1.89 -18.15 -23.69
C ARG A 285 1.71 -19.63 -23.92
#